data_5a6f45469743452e270f06c2c966f982
#
_entry.id   5a6f45469743452e270f06c2c966f982
#
_cell.length_a   1.000
_cell.length_b   1.000
_cell.length_c   1.000
_cell.angle_alpha   90.00
_cell.angle_beta   90.00
_cell.angle_gamma   90.00
#
_symmetry.space_group_name_H-M   'P 1'
#
loop_
_entity.id
_entity.type
_entity.pdbx_description
1 polymer ?
#
loop_
_entity_poly.entity_id
_entity_poly.type
_entity_poly.pdbx_seq_one_letter_code
_entity_poly.pdbx_strand_id
1 'polypeptide(L)'
;MLIGKNTSYSMKNILVPIGSSDSAFNTLQYAIDLAQEIDANVYAISVFQEFSKAGSASKLNTVIKEESESRLEKVVNGVDHKGVSVVAHPIKGGVIEGVERFNKHVPVDLMVLSPRSNSVRDEVYLGNMTGKLVKGTDIAVLVVPENEKFKEPSNILMAFKNGKFDKKRHLEPLRKLQKHFGTELHLLHVETPESDEAMKEVSDDLKKMSASYKTTTNATTYQGVLEHFQSVEPDMLCVVRRKRGFFKKLWEKNVVLKKEFFTTKPLLILRVQ
;
A
#
# COMPACT_ATOMS: atom_id res chain seq x y z
N MET A 1 -28.04 -21.70 -4.72
CA MET A 1 -27.68 -21.85 -3.28
C MET A 1 -26.74 -20.70 -2.92
N LEU A 2 -27.29 -19.62 -2.37
CA LEU A 2 -26.52 -18.41 -2.03
C LEU A 2 -25.75 -18.73 -0.75
N ILE A 3 -24.45 -18.94 -0.88
CA ILE A 3 -23.53 -19.05 0.27
C ILE A 3 -23.49 -17.65 0.89
N GLY A 4 -24.05 -17.50 2.09
CA GLY A 4 -24.04 -16.27 2.84
C GLY A 4 -22.61 -15.75 3.01
N LYS A 5 -22.30 -14.59 2.40
CA LYS A 5 -21.04 -13.89 2.57
C LYS A 5 -20.88 -13.53 4.04
N ASN A 6 -19.94 -14.16 4.70
CA ASN A 6 -19.62 -13.97 6.12
C ASN A 6 -19.01 -12.57 6.28
N THR A 7 -19.80 -11.59 6.69
CA THR A 7 -19.50 -10.13 6.74
C THR A 7 -18.32 -9.73 7.63
N SER A 8 -17.79 -10.66 8.43
CA SER A 8 -16.68 -10.39 9.39
C SER A 8 -15.28 -10.28 8.78
N TYR A 9 -15.07 -10.65 7.51
CA TYR A 9 -13.75 -10.79 6.91
C TYR A 9 -13.50 -9.90 5.68
N SER A 10 -14.43 -9.02 5.30
CA SER A 10 -14.24 -8.17 4.12
C SER A 10 -13.51 -6.85 4.46
N MET A 11 -12.67 -6.36 3.55
CA MET A 11 -12.24 -4.97 3.55
C MET A 11 -13.41 -4.14 3.05
N LYS A 12 -13.70 -3.02 3.71
CA LYS A 12 -14.88 -2.19 3.40
C LYS A 12 -14.51 -0.85 2.80
N ASN A 13 -13.36 -0.30 3.16
CA ASN A 13 -12.98 1.04 2.77
C ASN A 13 -11.55 1.08 2.23
N ILE A 14 -11.43 1.41 0.95
CA ILE A 14 -10.16 1.64 0.27
C ILE A 14 -9.95 3.13 0.11
N LEU A 15 -8.79 3.64 0.52
CA LEU A 15 -8.39 5.03 0.39
C LEU A 15 -7.38 5.19 -0.75
N VAL A 16 -7.62 6.14 -1.65
CA VAL A 16 -6.74 6.44 -2.78
C VAL A 16 -6.37 7.93 -2.75
N PRO A 17 -5.19 8.29 -2.23
CA PRO A 17 -4.68 9.65 -2.34
C PRO A 17 -4.35 9.99 -3.80
N ILE A 18 -5.00 11.01 -4.32
CA ILE A 18 -4.83 11.50 -5.69
C ILE A 18 -3.76 12.61 -5.68
N GLY A 19 -2.65 12.31 -6.30
CA GLY A 19 -1.58 13.26 -6.57
C GLY A 19 -1.71 13.95 -7.93
N SER A 20 -0.65 14.66 -8.34
CA SER A 20 -0.58 15.34 -9.65
C SER A 20 0.07 14.49 -10.75
N SER A 21 0.33 13.19 -10.50
CA SER A 21 0.91 12.32 -11.52
C SER A 21 -0.15 11.67 -12.41
N ASP A 22 0.21 11.39 -13.66
CA ASP A 22 -0.67 10.72 -14.62
C ASP A 22 -1.05 9.29 -14.17
N SER A 23 -0.24 8.68 -13.31
CA SER A 23 -0.54 7.37 -12.71
C SER A 23 -1.77 7.39 -11.78
N ALA A 24 -2.32 8.56 -11.44
CA ALA A 24 -3.51 8.68 -10.59
C ALA A 24 -4.73 7.94 -11.18
N PHE A 25 -4.93 8.02 -12.50
CA PHE A 25 -6.02 7.32 -13.19
C PHE A 25 -5.86 5.80 -13.05
N ASN A 26 -4.67 5.28 -13.35
CA ASN A 26 -4.40 3.85 -13.24
C ASN A 26 -4.55 3.35 -11.80
N THR A 27 -4.04 4.12 -10.83
CA THR A 27 -4.10 3.77 -9.41
C THR A 27 -5.54 3.74 -8.91
N LEU A 28 -6.36 4.73 -9.30
CA LEU A 28 -7.76 4.77 -8.92
C LEU A 28 -8.56 3.66 -9.61
N GLN A 29 -8.33 3.40 -10.90
CA GLN A 29 -8.99 2.30 -11.61
C GLN A 29 -8.65 0.95 -10.98
N TYR A 30 -7.37 0.70 -10.66
CA TYR A 30 -6.96 -0.52 -9.96
C TYR A 30 -7.69 -0.69 -8.62
N ALA A 31 -7.82 0.40 -7.84
CA ALA A 31 -8.53 0.37 -6.57
C ALA A 31 -10.02 0.10 -6.74
N ILE A 32 -10.65 0.63 -7.80
CA ILE A 32 -12.06 0.37 -8.14
C ILE A 32 -12.24 -1.09 -8.55
N ASP A 33 -11.36 -1.61 -9.41
CA ASP A 33 -11.42 -3.01 -9.85
C ASP A 33 -11.28 -3.97 -8.66
N LEU A 34 -10.33 -3.71 -7.76
CA LEU A 34 -10.20 -4.45 -6.51
C LEU A 34 -11.45 -4.32 -5.63
N ALA A 35 -11.98 -3.10 -5.48
CA ALA A 35 -13.15 -2.83 -4.65
C ALA A 35 -14.41 -3.53 -5.16
N GLN A 36 -14.58 -3.63 -6.48
CA GLN A 36 -15.67 -4.38 -7.11
C GLN A 36 -15.67 -5.83 -6.66
N GLU A 37 -14.49 -6.49 -6.69
CA GLU A 37 -14.38 -7.89 -6.30
C GLU A 37 -14.68 -8.13 -4.82
N ILE A 38 -14.18 -7.23 -3.93
CA ILE A 38 -14.29 -7.43 -2.48
C ILE A 38 -15.51 -6.74 -1.83
N ASP A 39 -16.37 -6.10 -2.62
CA ASP A 39 -17.54 -5.34 -2.16
C ASP A 39 -17.15 -4.22 -1.17
N ALA A 40 -16.23 -3.35 -1.61
CA ALA A 40 -15.71 -2.22 -0.83
C ALA A 40 -16.07 -0.87 -1.45
N ASN A 41 -16.03 0.18 -0.62
CA ASN A 41 -16.12 1.57 -1.05
C ASN A 41 -14.72 2.12 -1.36
N VAL A 42 -14.63 3.03 -2.32
CA VAL A 42 -13.41 3.75 -2.65
C VAL A 42 -13.54 5.22 -2.27
N TYR A 43 -12.56 5.73 -1.53
CA TYR A 43 -12.46 7.13 -1.17
C TYR A 43 -11.25 7.73 -1.87
N ALA A 44 -11.50 8.56 -2.89
CA ALA A 44 -10.47 9.33 -3.58
C ALA A 44 -10.25 10.64 -2.82
N ILE A 45 -9.05 10.89 -2.31
CA ILE A 45 -8.75 12.10 -1.56
C ILE A 45 -7.67 12.93 -2.25
N SER A 46 -7.83 14.25 -2.24
CA SER A 46 -6.77 15.20 -2.62
C SER A 46 -6.44 16.08 -1.43
N VAL A 47 -5.16 16.14 -1.06
CA VAL A 47 -4.72 16.94 0.10
C VAL A 47 -4.05 18.22 -0.37
N PHE A 48 -4.51 19.36 0.14
CA PHE A 48 -3.98 20.67 -0.18
C PHE A 48 -3.60 21.45 1.09
N GLN A 49 -2.55 22.24 1.00
CA GLN A 49 -2.09 23.10 2.10
C GLN A 49 -2.38 24.55 1.78
N GLU A 50 -2.90 25.27 2.75
CA GLU A 50 -3.06 26.72 2.68
C GLU A 50 -1.86 27.45 3.26
N PHE A 51 -1.53 28.60 2.68
CA PHE A 51 -0.52 29.50 3.21
C PHE A 51 -1.14 30.44 4.24
N SER A 52 -0.46 30.59 5.38
CA SER A 52 -0.94 31.42 6.51
C SER A 52 -0.37 32.85 6.51
N LYS A 53 0.35 33.28 5.47
CA LYS A 53 0.92 34.65 5.42
C LYS A 53 -0.12 35.69 5.05
N ALA A 54 -0.20 36.77 5.82
CA ALA A 54 -1.16 37.86 5.65
C ALA A 54 -1.04 38.59 4.29
N GLY A 55 -2.17 39.02 3.76
CA GLY A 55 -2.30 39.96 2.64
C GLY A 55 -2.68 39.36 1.29
N SER A 56 -1.88 38.46 0.72
CA SER A 56 -2.15 37.82 -0.60
C SER A 56 -2.57 36.36 -0.51
N ALA A 57 -2.56 35.80 0.69
CA ALA A 57 -2.79 34.37 0.94
C ALA A 57 -4.22 33.88 0.57
N SER A 58 -5.22 34.76 0.69
CA SER A 58 -6.62 34.38 0.46
C SER A 58 -6.87 33.95 -0.99
N LYS A 59 -6.46 34.75 -1.97
CA LYS A 59 -6.63 34.41 -3.40
C LYS A 59 -5.83 33.17 -3.78
N LEU A 60 -4.57 33.06 -3.29
CA LEU A 60 -3.72 31.90 -3.55
C LEU A 60 -4.32 30.62 -2.95
N ASN A 61 -4.84 30.69 -1.75
CA ASN A 61 -5.48 29.54 -1.11
C ASN A 61 -6.74 29.08 -1.85
N THR A 62 -7.53 30.02 -2.40
CA THR A 62 -8.68 29.69 -3.25
C THR A 62 -8.21 28.94 -4.50
N VAL A 63 -7.20 29.43 -5.20
CA VAL A 63 -6.65 28.77 -6.39
C VAL A 63 -6.14 27.37 -6.08
N ILE A 64 -5.36 27.21 -5.00
CA ILE A 64 -4.83 25.90 -4.60
C ILE A 64 -5.95 24.90 -4.28
N LYS A 65 -7.00 25.37 -3.60
CA LYS A 65 -8.17 24.54 -3.31
C LYS A 65 -8.88 24.12 -4.61
N GLU A 66 -9.20 25.09 -5.48
CA GLU A 66 -9.88 24.86 -6.76
C GLU A 66 -9.08 23.91 -7.66
N GLU A 67 -7.76 24.09 -7.77
CA GLU A 67 -6.88 23.18 -8.52
C GLU A 67 -6.88 21.75 -7.93
N SER A 68 -6.90 21.62 -6.61
CA SER A 68 -6.96 20.34 -5.92
C SER A 68 -8.30 19.63 -6.17
N GLU A 69 -9.41 20.37 -6.08
CA GLU A 69 -10.77 19.87 -6.33
C GLU A 69 -10.94 19.48 -7.80
N SER A 70 -10.56 20.37 -8.73
CA SER A 70 -10.65 20.11 -10.17
C SER A 70 -9.84 18.89 -10.61
N ARG A 71 -8.64 18.71 -10.05
CA ARG A 71 -7.82 17.52 -10.30
C ARG A 71 -8.49 16.26 -9.78
N LEU A 72 -9.02 16.30 -8.57
CA LEU A 72 -9.73 15.18 -7.97
C LEU A 72 -10.94 14.77 -8.81
N GLU A 73 -11.77 15.73 -9.20
CA GLU A 73 -12.92 15.52 -10.08
C GLU A 73 -12.51 14.96 -11.45
N LYS A 74 -11.47 15.52 -12.07
CA LYS A 74 -10.94 15.03 -13.34
C LYS A 74 -10.55 13.56 -13.27
N VAL A 75 -9.85 13.15 -12.21
CA VAL A 75 -9.41 11.76 -12.06
C VAL A 75 -10.59 10.85 -11.76
N VAL A 76 -11.52 11.25 -10.88
CA VAL A 76 -12.70 10.45 -10.53
C VAL A 76 -13.64 10.28 -11.73
N ASN A 77 -13.86 11.34 -12.50
CA ASN A 77 -14.72 11.29 -13.70
C ASN A 77 -14.05 10.59 -14.90
N GLY A 78 -12.73 10.43 -14.86
CA GLY A 78 -11.94 9.82 -15.94
C GLY A 78 -11.74 8.32 -15.83
N VAL A 79 -12.37 7.65 -14.84
CA VAL A 79 -12.28 6.19 -14.61
C VAL A 79 -13.65 5.54 -14.66
N ASP A 80 -13.68 4.23 -14.93
CA ASP A 80 -14.91 3.44 -14.91
C ASP A 80 -15.19 2.96 -13.48
N HIS A 81 -16.29 3.43 -12.90
CA HIS A 81 -16.67 3.10 -11.53
C HIS A 81 -17.19 1.68 -11.34
N LYS A 82 -17.64 1.00 -12.41
CA LYS A 82 -18.14 -0.40 -12.39
C LYS A 82 -19.18 -0.69 -11.30
N GLY A 83 -20.00 0.30 -10.96
CA GLY A 83 -20.99 0.21 -9.90
C GLY A 83 -20.44 0.32 -8.48
N VAL A 84 -19.14 0.55 -8.29
CA VAL A 84 -18.51 0.79 -6.99
C VAL A 84 -18.82 2.22 -6.51
N SER A 85 -19.08 2.38 -5.21
CA SER A 85 -19.22 3.70 -4.58
C SER A 85 -17.84 4.38 -4.53
N VAL A 86 -17.65 5.42 -5.34
CA VAL A 86 -16.44 6.25 -5.36
C VAL A 86 -16.76 7.63 -4.81
N VAL A 87 -16.18 7.98 -3.66
CA VAL A 87 -16.41 9.26 -2.98
C VAL A 87 -15.18 10.16 -3.11
N ALA A 88 -15.32 11.31 -3.77
CA ALA A 88 -14.29 12.33 -3.85
C ALA A 88 -14.29 13.19 -2.59
N HIS A 89 -13.13 13.37 -1.94
CA HIS A 89 -13.03 14.13 -0.70
C HIS A 89 -11.75 14.99 -0.65
N PRO A 90 -11.85 16.30 -0.88
CA PRO A 90 -10.73 17.22 -0.71
C PRO A 90 -10.41 17.41 0.78
N ILE A 91 -9.15 17.35 1.15
CA ILE A 91 -8.69 17.47 2.54
C ILE A 91 -7.70 18.61 2.67
N LYS A 92 -8.03 19.56 3.55
CA LYS A 92 -7.11 20.64 3.94
C LYS A 92 -6.10 20.16 4.97
N GLY A 93 -4.82 20.50 4.79
CA GLY A 93 -3.74 20.29 5.75
C GLY A 93 -2.57 19.48 5.22
N GLY A 94 -1.77 18.90 6.12
CA GLY A 94 -0.69 18.00 5.76
C GLY A 94 -1.21 16.63 5.32
N VAL A 95 -0.46 15.94 4.46
CA VAL A 95 -0.93 14.67 3.88
C VAL A 95 -1.11 13.57 4.94
N ILE A 96 -0.19 13.46 5.90
CA ILE A 96 -0.27 12.44 6.95
C ILE A 96 -1.44 12.77 7.89
N GLU A 97 -1.48 14.00 8.39
CA GLU A 97 -2.53 14.48 9.31
C GLU A 97 -3.91 14.40 8.65
N GLY A 98 -4.00 14.69 7.34
CA GLY A 98 -5.22 14.59 6.56
C GLY A 98 -5.71 13.15 6.47
N VAL A 99 -4.83 12.22 6.10
CA VAL A 99 -5.16 10.78 6.04
C VAL A 99 -5.52 10.23 7.42
N GLU A 100 -4.78 10.57 8.46
CA GLU A 100 -5.09 10.12 9.83
C GLU A 100 -6.42 10.67 10.34
N ARG A 101 -6.72 11.95 10.05
CA ARG A 101 -8.02 12.55 10.38
C ARG A 101 -9.15 11.86 9.63
N PHE A 102 -8.98 11.58 8.33
CA PHE A 102 -9.94 10.82 7.54
C PHE A 102 -10.18 9.43 8.15
N ASN A 103 -9.10 8.70 8.46
CA ASN A 103 -9.15 7.36 9.01
C ASN A 103 -9.83 7.28 10.40
N LYS A 104 -9.86 8.38 11.17
CA LYS A 104 -10.62 8.45 12.43
C LYS A 104 -12.13 8.48 12.23
N HIS A 105 -12.60 9.04 11.11
CA HIS A 105 -14.03 9.14 10.79
C HIS A 105 -14.52 7.99 9.93
N VAL A 106 -13.69 7.56 8.99
CA VAL A 106 -13.95 6.42 8.09
C VAL A 106 -12.80 5.44 8.26
N PRO A 107 -12.98 4.35 9.02
CA PRO A 107 -11.93 3.34 9.19
C PRO A 107 -11.45 2.79 7.84
N VAL A 108 -10.20 3.01 7.50
CA VAL A 108 -9.57 2.58 6.23
C VAL A 108 -8.91 1.23 6.41
N ASP A 109 -9.29 0.26 5.60
CA ASP A 109 -8.70 -1.09 5.61
C ASP A 109 -7.41 -1.17 4.77
N LEU A 110 -7.38 -0.44 3.64
CA LEU A 110 -6.28 -0.45 2.69
C LEU A 110 -6.12 0.91 2.04
N MET A 111 -4.88 1.36 1.87
CA MET A 111 -4.55 2.54 1.07
C MET A 111 -3.86 2.08 -0.21
N VAL A 112 -4.36 2.52 -1.37
CA VAL A 112 -3.78 2.19 -2.69
C VAL A 112 -3.03 3.40 -3.21
N LEU A 113 -1.76 3.21 -3.56
CA LEU A 113 -0.83 4.27 -3.96
C LEU A 113 -0.08 3.88 -5.24
N SER A 114 0.31 4.88 -6.04
CA SER A 114 1.33 4.70 -7.07
C SER A 114 2.74 4.73 -6.47
N PRO A 115 3.73 4.06 -7.10
CA PRO A 115 5.10 4.04 -6.59
C PRO A 115 5.76 5.41 -6.62
N ARG A 116 5.47 6.22 -7.64
CA ARG A 116 5.99 7.58 -7.81
C ARG A 116 4.86 8.60 -7.84
N SER A 117 5.05 9.71 -7.14
CA SER A 117 4.32 10.95 -7.37
C SER A 117 5.34 12.04 -7.68
N ASN A 118 5.30 12.61 -8.88
CA ASN A 118 6.08 13.79 -9.31
C ASN A 118 7.61 13.69 -9.20
N SER A 119 8.21 12.51 -9.19
CA SER A 119 9.66 12.37 -9.20
C SER A 119 10.18 12.38 -10.64
N VAL A 120 10.92 13.41 -10.99
CA VAL A 120 11.66 13.52 -12.28
C VAL A 120 12.84 12.54 -12.32
N ARG A 121 13.21 11.93 -11.19
CA ARG A 121 14.36 11.02 -11.10
C ARG A 121 13.95 9.60 -11.44
N ASP A 122 14.45 9.07 -12.53
CA ASP A 122 14.22 7.66 -12.95
C ASP A 122 14.70 6.62 -11.94
N GLU A 123 15.62 7.00 -11.06
CA GLU A 123 16.17 6.14 -10.01
C GLU A 123 15.22 5.88 -8.84
N VAL A 124 14.15 6.66 -8.69
CA VAL A 124 13.24 6.58 -7.54
C VAL A 124 12.15 5.54 -7.81
N TYR A 125 12.01 4.56 -6.92
CA TYR A 125 10.89 3.62 -6.92
C TYR A 125 9.70 4.15 -6.12
N LEU A 126 9.88 4.45 -4.82
CA LEU A 126 8.86 5.12 -4.02
C LEU A 126 9.22 6.60 -3.87
N GLY A 127 8.37 7.47 -4.39
CA GLY A 127 8.53 8.92 -4.28
C GLY A 127 8.26 9.44 -2.87
N ASN A 128 8.61 10.70 -2.66
CA ASN A 128 8.55 11.35 -1.34
C ASN A 128 7.14 11.28 -0.70
N MET A 129 6.07 11.48 -1.49
CA MET A 129 4.69 11.42 -0.99
C MET A 129 4.31 10.01 -0.56
N THR A 130 4.48 9.03 -1.45
CA THR A 130 4.21 7.61 -1.16
C THR A 130 5.05 7.13 0.02
N GLY A 131 6.34 7.45 0.04
CA GLY A 131 7.22 7.11 1.15
C GLY A 131 6.81 7.75 2.48
N LYS A 132 6.33 9.01 2.49
CA LYS A 132 5.77 9.66 3.69
C LYS A 132 4.54 8.94 4.21
N LEU A 133 3.59 8.60 3.32
CA LEU A 133 2.36 7.90 3.69
C LEU A 133 2.66 6.51 4.24
N VAL A 134 3.49 5.74 3.54
CA VAL A 134 3.93 4.43 4.02
C VAL A 134 4.60 4.53 5.38
N LYS A 135 5.45 5.55 5.61
CA LYS A 135 6.17 5.74 6.88
C LYS A 135 5.28 6.28 7.98
N GLY A 136 4.39 7.21 7.67
CA GLY A 136 3.66 8.05 8.63
C GLY A 136 2.32 7.50 9.08
N THR A 137 1.73 6.53 8.39
CA THR A 137 0.39 6.00 8.73
C THR A 137 0.45 4.58 9.26
N ASP A 138 -0.60 4.15 9.96
CA ASP A 138 -0.78 2.77 10.46
C ASP A 138 -1.62 1.90 9.52
N ILE A 139 -2.04 2.45 8.39
CA ILE A 139 -2.86 1.77 7.39
C ILE A 139 -1.96 0.86 6.54
N ALA A 140 -2.45 -0.32 6.18
CA ALA A 140 -1.78 -1.16 5.18
C ALA A 140 -1.80 -0.46 3.82
N VAL A 141 -0.70 -0.60 3.07
CA VAL A 141 -0.54 0.08 1.78
C VAL A 141 -0.34 -0.93 0.67
N LEU A 142 -1.08 -0.79 -0.41
CA LEU A 142 -0.85 -1.48 -1.67
C LEU A 142 -0.25 -0.48 -2.67
N VAL A 143 1.00 -0.69 -3.05
CA VAL A 143 1.68 0.09 -4.08
C VAL A 143 1.46 -0.59 -5.41
N VAL A 144 0.79 0.11 -6.34
CA VAL A 144 0.44 -0.41 -7.67
C VAL A 144 1.40 0.18 -8.70
N PRO A 145 2.18 -0.64 -9.43
CA PRO A 145 3.06 -0.17 -10.49
C PRO A 145 2.31 0.61 -11.59
N GLU A 146 3.02 1.50 -12.28
CA GLU A 146 2.46 2.22 -13.43
C GLU A 146 2.00 1.24 -14.51
N ASN A 147 0.79 1.47 -15.03
CA ASN A 147 0.15 0.64 -16.06
C ASN A 147 -0.24 -0.79 -15.63
N GLU A 148 -0.06 -1.15 -14.37
CA GLU A 148 -0.54 -2.44 -13.87
C GLU A 148 -2.06 -2.41 -13.74
N LYS A 149 -2.71 -3.42 -14.33
CA LYS A 149 -4.16 -3.62 -14.21
C LYS A 149 -4.45 -4.62 -13.11
N PHE A 150 -5.58 -4.45 -12.46
CA PHE A 150 -6.00 -5.40 -11.43
C PHE A 150 -6.20 -6.80 -12.04
N LYS A 151 -5.66 -7.76 -11.35
CA LYS A 151 -5.85 -9.19 -11.56
C LYS A 151 -5.97 -9.83 -10.18
N GLU A 152 -6.88 -10.76 -10.01
CA GLU A 152 -6.98 -11.53 -8.79
C GLU A 152 -5.66 -12.26 -8.49
N PRO A 153 -5.06 -12.02 -7.31
CA PRO A 153 -3.78 -12.64 -7.01
C PRO A 153 -3.96 -14.12 -6.68
N SER A 154 -3.35 -14.99 -7.46
CA SER A 154 -3.27 -16.43 -7.17
C SER A 154 -2.13 -16.75 -6.20
N ASN A 155 -1.01 -16.03 -6.32
CA ASN A 155 0.20 -16.26 -5.54
C ASN A 155 0.70 -14.96 -4.91
N ILE A 156 0.93 -14.96 -3.59
CA ILE A 156 1.60 -13.88 -2.87
C ILE A 156 2.92 -14.38 -2.30
N LEU A 157 4.03 -13.70 -2.63
CA LEU A 157 5.32 -13.92 -1.97
C LEU A 157 5.50 -12.90 -0.85
N MET A 158 5.50 -13.38 0.38
CA MET A 158 5.75 -12.54 1.56
C MET A 158 7.18 -12.72 2.05
N ALA A 159 7.99 -11.68 1.90
CA ALA A 159 9.37 -11.67 2.37
C ALA A 159 9.52 -10.89 3.69
N PHE A 160 10.24 -11.45 4.63
CA PHE A 160 10.50 -10.84 5.93
C PHE A 160 11.84 -11.27 6.52
N LYS A 161 12.39 -10.43 7.40
CA LYS A 161 13.58 -10.69 8.21
C LYS A 161 13.19 -11.20 9.62
N ASN A 162 12.03 -10.78 10.12
CA ASN A 162 11.49 -11.18 11.41
C ASN A 162 10.02 -11.56 11.25
N GLY A 163 9.70 -12.82 11.54
CA GLY A 163 8.38 -13.42 11.37
C GLY A 163 7.49 -13.34 12.61
N LYS A 164 7.89 -12.60 13.66
CA LYS A 164 7.07 -12.42 14.87
C LYS A 164 5.97 -11.37 14.63
N PHE A 165 4.75 -11.75 14.90
CA PHE A 165 3.57 -10.88 14.83
C PHE A 165 2.81 -10.97 16.13
N ASP A 166 3.00 -9.98 17.01
CA ASP A 166 2.41 -9.96 18.35
C ASP A 166 0.90 -9.71 18.34
N LYS A 167 0.38 -9.12 17.25
CA LYS A 167 -1.04 -8.81 17.11
C LYS A 167 -1.58 -9.32 15.78
N LYS A 168 -2.65 -10.11 15.84
CA LYS A 168 -3.35 -10.67 14.66
C LYS A 168 -3.74 -9.61 13.64
N ARG A 169 -4.11 -8.41 14.12
CA ARG A 169 -4.51 -7.28 13.26
C ARG A 169 -3.46 -6.86 12.22
N HIS A 170 -2.17 -7.13 12.49
CA HIS A 170 -1.09 -6.78 11.56
C HIS A 170 -1.12 -7.60 10.27
N LEU A 171 -1.66 -8.82 10.33
CA LEU A 171 -1.82 -9.71 9.19
C LEU A 171 -3.24 -9.66 8.58
N GLU A 172 -4.17 -8.91 9.19
CA GLU A 172 -5.57 -8.87 8.72
C GLU A 172 -5.73 -8.46 7.25
N PRO A 173 -5.05 -7.43 6.72
CA PRO A 173 -5.19 -7.08 5.31
C PRO A 173 -4.77 -8.23 4.39
N LEU A 174 -3.66 -8.91 4.70
CA LEU A 174 -3.19 -10.08 3.96
C LEU A 174 -4.17 -11.26 4.08
N ARG A 175 -4.64 -11.54 5.30
CA ARG A 175 -5.60 -12.61 5.57
C ARG A 175 -6.93 -12.40 4.85
N LYS A 176 -7.41 -11.15 4.80
CA LYS A 176 -8.63 -10.78 4.09
C LYS A 176 -8.49 -11.02 2.59
N LEU A 177 -7.39 -10.59 1.97
CA LEU A 177 -7.09 -10.85 0.56
C LEU A 177 -6.98 -12.36 0.28
N GLN A 178 -6.18 -13.07 1.07
CA GLN A 178 -5.98 -14.50 0.92
C GLN A 178 -7.31 -15.28 0.99
N LYS A 179 -8.12 -14.97 1.99
CA LYS A 179 -9.41 -15.66 2.18
C LYS A 179 -10.41 -15.33 1.08
N HIS A 180 -10.40 -14.09 0.59
CA HIS A 180 -11.33 -13.64 -0.44
C HIS A 180 -11.04 -14.30 -1.79
N PHE A 181 -9.76 -14.27 -2.22
CA PHE A 181 -9.33 -14.76 -3.53
C PHE A 181 -8.85 -16.21 -3.54
N GLY A 182 -8.77 -16.87 -2.38
CA GLY A 182 -8.18 -18.22 -2.31
C GLY A 182 -6.69 -18.24 -2.60
N THR A 183 -5.99 -17.12 -2.38
CA THR A 183 -4.59 -16.90 -2.74
C THR A 183 -3.64 -17.81 -1.96
N GLU A 184 -2.68 -18.42 -2.64
CA GLU A 184 -1.57 -19.12 -1.99
C GLU A 184 -0.52 -18.13 -1.46
N LEU A 185 -0.16 -18.31 -0.19
CA LEU A 185 0.85 -17.49 0.48
C LEU A 185 2.16 -18.25 0.59
N HIS A 186 3.20 -17.74 -0.06
CA HIS A 186 4.55 -18.27 0.01
C HIS A 186 5.40 -17.40 0.92
N LEU A 187 5.95 -17.97 1.99
CA LEU A 187 6.77 -17.28 2.95
C LEU A 187 8.25 -17.42 2.61
N LEU A 188 8.94 -16.29 2.59
CA LEU A 188 10.38 -16.20 2.43
C LEU A 188 10.99 -15.49 3.63
N HIS A 189 11.63 -16.27 4.50
CA HIS A 189 12.43 -15.73 5.59
C HIS A 189 13.84 -15.46 5.09
N VAL A 190 14.27 -14.21 5.10
CA VAL A 190 15.59 -13.82 4.64
C VAL A 190 16.49 -13.50 5.84
N GLU A 191 17.43 -14.36 6.11
CA GLU A 191 18.50 -14.11 7.06
C GLU A 191 19.55 -13.21 6.43
N THR A 192 19.89 -12.13 7.11
CA THR A 192 20.92 -11.18 6.68
C THR A 192 22.05 -11.14 7.72
N PRO A 193 23.22 -10.58 7.43
CA PRO A 193 24.30 -10.44 8.42
C PRO A 193 23.90 -9.74 9.71
N GLU A 194 22.82 -8.95 9.68
CA GLU A 194 22.26 -8.25 10.85
C GLU A 194 21.17 -9.06 11.59
N SER A 195 20.83 -10.27 11.11
CA SER A 195 19.81 -11.11 11.75
C SER A 195 20.35 -11.73 13.03
N ASP A 196 19.57 -11.69 14.10
CA ASP A 196 19.83 -12.37 15.36
C ASP A 196 18.92 -13.60 15.53
N GLU A 197 19.20 -14.43 16.56
CA GLU A 197 18.42 -15.65 16.85
C GLU A 197 16.93 -15.33 17.10
N ALA A 198 16.62 -14.18 17.70
CA ALA A 198 15.24 -13.80 17.98
C ALA A 198 14.45 -13.50 16.69
N MET A 199 15.12 -13.16 15.59
CA MET A 199 14.49 -12.91 14.30
C MET A 199 14.18 -14.20 13.53
N LYS A 200 14.77 -15.33 13.89
CA LYS A 200 14.52 -16.64 13.26
C LYS A 200 13.15 -17.22 13.60
N GLU A 201 12.55 -16.74 14.67
CA GLU A 201 11.23 -17.20 15.10
C GLU A 201 10.13 -16.65 14.20
N VAL A 202 9.24 -17.51 13.74
CA VAL A 202 8.08 -17.18 12.91
C VAL A 202 6.81 -17.58 13.65
N SER A 203 5.86 -16.64 13.74
CA SER A 203 4.60 -16.89 14.43
C SER A 203 3.80 -18.02 13.79
N ASP A 204 3.18 -18.87 14.61
CA ASP A 204 2.35 -19.98 14.14
C ASP A 204 1.18 -19.55 13.27
N ASP A 205 0.58 -18.41 13.58
CA ASP A 205 -0.51 -17.84 12.78
C ASP A 205 -0.05 -17.58 11.33
N LEU A 206 1.18 -17.09 11.14
CA LEU A 206 1.72 -16.85 9.82
C LEU A 206 2.03 -18.16 9.08
N LYS A 207 2.63 -19.12 9.79
CA LYS A 207 2.91 -20.45 9.22
C LYS A 207 1.61 -21.16 8.80
N LYS A 208 0.56 -21.11 9.59
CA LYS A 208 -0.76 -21.71 9.28
C LYS A 208 -1.43 -21.09 8.06
N MET A 209 -1.11 -19.85 7.72
CA MET A 209 -1.64 -19.17 6.52
C MET A 209 -0.88 -19.54 5.25
N SER A 210 0.32 -20.14 5.36
CA SER A 210 1.21 -20.32 4.23
C SER A 210 1.04 -21.67 3.54
N ALA A 211 1.12 -21.66 2.22
CA ALA A 211 1.25 -22.87 1.39
C ALA A 211 2.70 -23.38 1.36
N SER A 212 3.69 -22.49 1.49
CA SER A 212 5.09 -22.86 1.58
C SER A 212 5.89 -21.90 2.46
N TYR A 213 6.98 -22.40 3.04
CA TYR A 213 7.93 -21.64 3.84
C TYR A 213 9.35 -21.99 3.44
N LYS A 214 10.13 -20.97 3.07
CA LYS A 214 11.56 -21.11 2.75
C LYS A 214 12.38 -20.12 3.56
N THR A 215 13.60 -20.52 3.90
CA THR A 215 14.62 -19.65 4.49
C THR A 215 15.78 -19.52 3.52
N THR A 216 16.32 -18.34 3.37
CA THR A 216 17.49 -18.03 2.54
C THR A 216 18.41 -17.08 3.27
N THR A 217 19.71 -17.13 2.97
CA THR A 217 20.71 -16.21 3.53
C THR A 217 21.21 -15.31 2.41
N ASN A 218 21.01 -13.99 2.58
CA ASN A 218 21.39 -12.99 1.57
C ASN A 218 21.92 -11.74 2.25
N ALA A 219 22.71 -10.93 1.51
CA ALA A 219 23.19 -9.65 2.01
C ALA A 219 22.05 -8.67 2.31
N THR A 220 20.95 -8.75 1.53
CA THR A 220 19.73 -7.97 1.72
C THR A 220 18.50 -8.82 1.46
N THR A 221 17.36 -8.45 2.02
CA THR A 221 16.11 -9.17 1.73
C THR A 221 15.67 -8.98 0.30
N TYR A 222 15.97 -7.82 -0.28
CA TYR A 222 15.63 -7.60 -1.68
C TYR A 222 16.34 -8.61 -2.60
N GLN A 223 17.61 -8.93 -2.34
CA GLN A 223 18.29 -10.01 -3.05
C GLN A 223 17.60 -11.36 -2.86
N GLY A 224 17.25 -11.70 -1.63
CA GLY A 224 16.49 -12.92 -1.36
C GLY A 224 15.16 -12.97 -2.13
N VAL A 225 14.43 -11.85 -2.21
CA VAL A 225 13.21 -11.74 -3.03
C VAL A 225 13.52 -12.00 -4.49
N LEU A 226 14.55 -11.37 -5.07
CA LEU A 226 14.90 -11.52 -6.49
C LEU A 226 15.24 -12.96 -6.85
N GLU A 227 16.01 -13.67 -6.00
CA GLU A 227 16.38 -15.07 -6.21
C GLU A 227 15.18 -16.03 -6.22
N HIS A 228 14.14 -15.72 -5.43
CA HIS A 228 12.96 -16.56 -5.30
C HIS A 228 11.79 -16.12 -6.20
N PHE A 229 11.88 -14.94 -6.79
CA PHE A 229 10.82 -14.36 -7.59
C PHE A 229 10.43 -15.25 -8.78
N GLN A 230 11.41 -15.76 -9.52
CA GLN A 230 11.17 -16.61 -10.67
C GLN A 230 10.60 -17.98 -10.30
N SER A 231 10.95 -18.53 -9.13
CA SER A 231 10.48 -19.85 -8.70
C SER A 231 9.06 -19.84 -8.14
N VAL A 232 8.56 -18.70 -7.68
CA VAL A 232 7.21 -18.53 -7.13
C VAL A 232 6.26 -17.91 -8.13
N GLU A 233 6.78 -17.11 -9.08
CA GLU A 233 5.99 -16.33 -10.05
C GLU A 233 4.85 -15.55 -9.36
N PRO A 234 5.13 -14.72 -8.34
CA PRO A 234 4.08 -14.10 -7.55
C PRO A 234 3.30 -13.07 -8.37
N ASP A 235 1.98 -13.04 -8.17
CA ASP A 235 1.12 -11.97 -8.67
C ASP A 235 1.24 -10.71 -7.82
N MET A 236 1.60 -10.88 -6.53
CA MET A 236 1.77 -9.78 -5.57
C MET A 236 2.94 -10.09 -4.63
N LEU A 237 3.71 -9.05 -4.30
CA LEU A 237 4.69 -9.11 -3.21
C LEU A 237 4.06 -8.57 -1.92
N CYS A 238 4.46 -9.14 -0.79
CA CYS A 238 4.12 -8.65 0.52
C CYS A 238 5.38 -8.44 1.37
N VAL A 239 5.48 -7.29 2.02
CA VAL A 239 6.58 -6.97 2.93
C VAL A 239 6.05 -6.36 4.22
N VAL A 240 6.88 -6.40 5.26
CA VAL A 240 6.53 -5.89 6.59
C VAL A 240 7.36 -4.66 6.91
N ARG A 241 6.70 -3.57 7.24
CA ARG A 241 7.36 -2.38 7.78
C ARG A 241 7.28 -2.37 9.31
N ARG A 242 8.44 -2.35 9.97
CA ARG A 242 8.57 -2.24 11.43
C ARG A 242 9.29 -0.93 11.81
N LYS A 243 8.99 -0.35 12.98
CA LYS A 243 9.67 0.87 13.48
C LYS A 243 11.18 0.68 13.68
N ARG A 244 11.61 -0.54 14.02
CA ARG A 244 13.04 -0.91 14.29
C ARG A 244 13.43 -2.16 13.51
N GLY A 245 12.98 -2.30 12.25
CA GLY A 245 13.22 -3.53 11.53
C GLY A 245 13.81 -3.28 10.17
N PHE A 246 13.85 -4.31 9.47
CA PHE A 246 14.33 -4.73 8.21
C PHE A 246 14.46 -3.66 7.11
N PHE A 247 13.48 -2.78 6.91
CA PHE A 247 13.55 -1.70 5.95
C PHE A 247 13.91 -0.34 6.59
N LYS A 248 14.60 -0.31 7.74
CA LYS A 248 14.89 0.95 8.43
C LYS A 248 15.55 1.98 7.49
N LYS A 249 16.60 1.58 6.77
CA LYS A 249 17.30 2.47 5.82
C LYS A 249 16.41 2.92 4.66
N LEU A 250 15.57 2.03 4.11
CA LEU A 250 14.65 2.35 3.03
C LEU A 250 13.60 3.38 3.45
N TRP A 251 13.08 3.24 4.67
CA TRP A 251 12.00 4.09 5.16
C TRP A 251 12.47 5.36 5.87
N GLU A 252 13.74 5.49 6.23
CA GLU A 252 14.27 6.70 6.88
C GLU A 252 14.20 7.92 5.99
N LYS A 253 14.44 7.79 4.70
CA LYS A 253 14.54 8.90 3.75
C LYS A 253 13.22 9.31 3.08
N ASN A 254 12.09 8.70 3.37
CA ASN A 254 10.82 8.88 2.63
C ASN A 254 10.92 8.70 1.09
N VAL A 255 12.01 8.13 0.62
CA VAL A 255 12.27 7.83 -0.79
C VAL A 255 12.97 6.50 -0.87
N VAL A 256 12.49 5.60 -1.72
CA VAL A 256 13.10 4.30 -1.99
C VAL A 256 13.62 4.31 -3.41
N LEU A 257 14.91 4.07 -3.57
CA LEU A 257 15.55 4.01 -4.89
C LEU A 257 15.33 2.63 -5.52
N LYS A 258 15.27 2.56 -6.85
CA LYS A 258 15.12 1.30 -7.60
C LYS A 258 16.23 0.29 -7.26
N LYS A 259 17.45 0.75 -7.04
CA LYS A 259 18.57 -0.08 -6.59
C LYS A 259 18.43 -0.68 -5.20
N GLU A 260 17.58 -0.06 -4.36
CA GLU A 260 17.31 -0.52 -3.00
C GLU A 260 16.12 -1.49 -2.96
N PHE A 261 15.10 -1.21 -3.78
CA PHE A 261 13.95 -2.08 -3.97
C PHE A 261 13.18 -1.65 -5.23
N PHE A 262 12.83 -2.61 -6.08
CA PHE A 262 12.00 -2.39 -7.26
C PHE A 262 11.18 -3.63 -7.57
N THR A 263 9.93 -3.45 -7.94
CA THR A 263 9.09 -4.53 -8.44
C THR A 263 8.14 -4.03 -9.51
N THR A 264 7.86 -4.88 -10.49
CA THR A 264 6.81 -4.69 -11.51
C THR A 264 5.47 -5.26 -11.07
N LYS A 265 5.42 -5.92 -9.90
CA LYS A 265 4.20 -6.48 -9.32
C LYS A 265 3.65 -5.57 -8.21
N PRO A 266 2.35 -5.61 -7.95
CA PRO A 266 1.76 -4.93 -6.78
C PRO A 266 2.49 -5.32 -5.49
N LEU A 267 2.73 -4.33 -4.63
CA LEU A 267 3.47 -4.51 -3.39
C LEU A 267 2.58 -4.16 -2.19
N LEU A 268 2.16 -5.17 -1.45
CA LEU A 268 1.46 -4.99 -0.18
C LEU A 268 2.47 -4.74 0.94
N ILE A 269 2.32 -3.63 1.64
CA ILE A 269 3.15 -3.23 2.77
C ILE A 269 2.32 -3.29 4.04
N LEU A 270 2.58 -4.30 4.87
CA LEU A 270 1.97 -4.42 6.18
C LEU A 270 2.74 -3.60 7.20
N ARG A 271 2.05 -3.02 8.18
CA ARG A 271 2.69 -2.33 9.28
C ARG A 271 2.59 -3.14 10.56
N VAL A 272 3.74 -3.30 11.22
CA VAL A 272 3.87 -3.87 12.57
C VAL A 272 4.47 -2.80 13.49
N GLN A 273 3.80 -2.54 14.59
CA GLN A 273 4.23 -1.55 15.60
C GLN A 273 5.33 -2.11 16.50
#